data_f00a1756221efcba7228f6f4b5862b4c
#
_entry.id   f00a1756221efcba7228f6f4b5862b4c
#
_cell.length_a   1.000
_cell.length_b   1.000
_cell.length_c   1.000
_cell.angle_alpha   90.00
_cell.angle_beta   90.00
_cell.angle_gamma   90.00
#
_symmetry.space_group_name_H-M   'P 1'
#
loop_
_entity.id
_entity.type
_entity.pdbx_description
1 polymer ?
#
loop_
_entity_poly.entity_id
_entity_poly.type
_entity_poly.pdbx_seq_one_letter_code
_entity_poly.pdbx_strand_id
1 'polypeptide(L)' 'MTEPSDSQRADLGKAVRSHGGLWDTERGRRALRDAGHDPQDKHTRRILRGLASEGLLVKVEDRPVTYRLARPD' A
#
# COMPACT_ATOMS: atom_id res chain seq x y z
N MET A 1 3.15 22.04 -0.90
CA MET A 1 2.52 21.44 0.30
C MET A 1 1.94 20.08 -0.06
N THR A 2 2.34 19.06 0.65
CA THR A 2 1.91 17.69 0.34
C THR A 2 0.54 17.39 0.95
N GLU A 3 -0.35 16.84 0.16
CA GLU A 3 -1.66 16.45 0.66
C GLU A 3 -1.53 15.21 1.56
N PRO A 4 -2.43 15.05 2.56
CA PRO A 4 -2.37 13.87 3.45
C PRO A 4 -2.37 12.54 2.70
N SER A 5 -3.13 12.45 1.60
CA SER A 5 -3.17 11.23 0.80
C SER A 5 -1.84 10.93 0.14
N ASP A 6 -1.10 11.97 -0.26
CA ASP A 6 0.24 11.80 -0.85
C ASP A 6 1.23 11.31 0.19
N SER A 7 1.15 11.83 1.42
CA SER A 7 1.99 11.37 2.52
C SER A 7 1.72 9.91 2.84
N GLN A 8 0.45 9.52 2.90
CA GLN A 8 0.08 8.13 3.16
C GLN A 8 0.57 7.22 2.07
N ARG A 9 0.43 7.63 0.82
CA ARG A 9 0.90 6.86 -0.32
C ARG A 9 2.42 6.68 -0.29
N ALA A 10 3.15 7.74 0.00
CA ALA A 10 4.60 7.68 0.09
C ALA A 10 5.05 6.75 1.21
N ASP A 11 4.41 6.85 2.38
CA ASP A 11 4.76 6.03 3.53
C ASP A 11 4.42 4.56 3.29
N LEU A 12 3.27 4.29 2.68
CA LEU A 12 2.91 2.90 2.37
C LEU A 12 3.85 2.31 1.32
N GLY A 13 4.21 3.08 0.31
CA GLY A 13 5.19 2.64 -0.69
C GLY A 13 6.53 2.31 -0.06
N LYS A 14 6.97 3.13 0.89
CA LYS A 14 8.20 2.89 1.62
C LYS A 14 8.12 1.61 2.44
N ALA A 15 7.00 1.37 3.12
CA ALA A 15 6.80 0.16 3.91
C ALA A 15 6.82 -1.08 3.01
N VAL A 16 6.17 -1.01 1.85
CA VAL A 16 6.15 -2.11 0.89
C VAL A 16 7.57 -2.45 0.45
N ARG A 17 8.37 -1.45 0.14
CA ARG A 17 9.75 -1.66 -0.31
C ARG A 17 10.63 -2.22 0.81
N SER A 18 10.39 -1.80 2.04
CA SER A 18 11.19 -2.22 3.18
C SER A 18 10.88 -3.64 3.64
N HIS A 19 9.61 -4.01 3.64
CA HIS A 19 9.18 -5.29 4.21
C HIS A 19 8.89 -6.36 3.16
N GLY A 20 8.51 -5.97 1.96
CA GLY A 20 8.14 -6.93 0.93
C GLY A 20 6.97 -7.82 1.34
N GLY A 21 6.88 -9.00 0.72
CA GLY A 21 5.86 -9.96 1.04
C GLY A 21 4.50 -9.63 0.45
N LEU A 22 3.46 -10.20 1.05
CA LEU A 22 2.09 -10.00 0.59
C LEU A 22 1.44 -8.82 1.31
N TRP A 23 0.64 -8.07 0.57
CA TRP A 23 -0.03 -6.88 1.08
C TRP A 23 -1.52 -6.95 0.79
N ASP A 24 -2.32 -6.73 1.84
CA ASP A 24 -3.75 -6.58 1.72
C ASP A 24 -4.17 -5.30 2.42
N THR A 25 -5.48 -5.04 2.47
CA THR A 25 -5.99 -3.82 3.07
C THR A 25 -5.61 -3.72 4.54
N GLU A 26 -5.73 -4.82 5.27
CA GLU A 26 -5.43 -4.83 6.70
C GLU A 26 -3.97 -4.53 6.97
N ARG A 27 -3.08 -5.16 6.24
CA ARG A 27 -1.64 -4.93 6.41
C ARG A 27 -1.27 -3.50 6.02
N GLY A 28 -1.88 -2.99 4.94
CA GLY A 28 -1.66 -1.62 4.52
C GLY A 28 -2.10 -0.62 5.59
N ARG A 29 -3.26 -0.84 6.20
CA ARG A 29 -3.74 0.02 7.28
C ARG A 29 -2.79 -0.01 8.46
N ARG A 30 -2.32 -1.18 8.83
CA ARG A 30 -1.41 -1.33 9.96
C ARG A 30 -0.12 -0.54 9.71
N ALA A 31 0.44 -0.67 8.51
CA ALA A 31 1.65 0.06 8.16
C ALA A 31 1.42 1.57 8.21
N LEU A 32 0.28 2.03 7.74
CA LEU A 32 -0.04 3.46 7.79
C LEU A 32 -0.25 3.95 9.22
N ARG A 33 -0.86 3.13 10.08
CA ARG A 33 -0.99 3.48 11.48
C ARG A 33 0.37 3.60 12.17
N ASP A 34 1.26 2.67 11.86
CA ASP A 34 2.61 2.71 12.41
C ASP A 34 3.36 3.97 11.98
N ALA A 35 3.01 4.50 10.81
CA ALA A 35 3.59 5.74 10.32
C ALA A 35 2.89 7.00 10.84
N GLY A 36 1.89 6.84 11.71
CA GLY A 36 1.20 7.96 12.33
C GLY A 36 -0.07 8.41 11.63
N HIS A 37 -0.54 7.64 10.65
CA HIS A 37 -1.78 7.94 9.94
C HIS A 37 -2.96 7.17 10.53
N ASP A 38 -4.17 7.56 10.12
CA ASP A 38 -5.39 6.86 10.53
C ASP A 38 -6.28 6.65 9.30
N PRO A 39 -5.89 5.76 8.39
CA PRO A 39 -6.61 5.56 7.14
C PRO A 39 -7.85 4.70 7.32
N GLN A 40 -8.84 4.95 6.47
CA GLN A 40 -10.00 4.07 6.36
C GLN A 40 -9.69 2.96 5.36
N ASP A 41 -10.44 1.86 5.44
CA ASP A 41 -10.26 0.74 4.53
C ASP A 41 -10.35 1.15 3.07
N LYS A 42 -11.35 1.96 2.75
CA LYS A 42 -11.57 2.43 1.39
C LYS A 42 -10.36 3.20 0.86
N HIS A 43 -9.82 4.07 1.70
CA HIS A 43 -8.66 4.88 1.33
C HIS A 43 -7.42 4.01 1.15
N THR A 44 -7.22 3.07 2.05
CA THR A 44 -6.09 2.14 1.97
C THR A 44 -6.13 1.32 0.69
N ARG A 45 -7.32 0.81 0.33
CA ARG A 45 -7.48 0.05 -0.91
C ARG A 45 -7.15 0.89 -2.13
N ARG A 46 -7.51 2.17 -2.10
CA ARG A 46 -7.20 3.09 -3.19
C ARG A 46 -5.68 3.30 -3.32
N ILE A 47 -5.00 3.44 -2.18
CA ILE A 47 -3.55 3.61 -2.19
C ILE A 47 -2.87 2.36 -2.74
N LEU A 48 -3.28 1.18 -2.28
CA LEU A 48 -2.70 -0.08 -2.77
C LEU A 48 -2.92 -0.24 -4.27
N ARG A 49 -4.12 0.10 -4.76
CA ARG A 49 -4.41 0.06 -6.19
C ARG A 49 -3.53 1.04 -6.95
N GLY A 50 -3.31 2.23 -6.40
CA GLY A 50 -2.43 3.23 -7.00
C GLY A 50 -1.00 2.73 -7.10
N LEU A 51 -0.49 2.08 -6.06
CA LEU A 51 0.85 1.52 -6.07
C LEU A 51 0.97 0.40 -7.10
N ALA A 52 -0.08 -0.41 -7.26
CA ALA A 52 -0.09 -1.44 -8.30
C ALA A 52 -0.10 -0.80 -9.69
N SER A 53 -0.84 0.28 -9.86
CA SER A 53 -0.90 1.01 -11.12
C SER A 53 0.46 1.60 -11.50
N GLU A 54 1.25 1.97 -10.49
CA GLU A 54 2.60 2.49 -10.71
C GLU A 54 3.63 1.40 -10.97
N GLY A 55 3.25 0.14 -10.81
CA GLY A 55 4.17 -0.96 -11.02
C GLY A 55 4.91 -1.42 -9.78
N LEU A 56 4.64 -0.83 -8.63
CA LEU A 56 5.30 -1.23 -7.38
C LEU A 56 4.71 -2.51 -6.81
N LEU A 57 3.42 -2.72 -6.98
CA LEU A 57 2.72 -3.91 -6.51
C LEU A 57 2.11 -4.66 -7.68
N VAL A 58 2.01 -5.98 -7.52
CA VAL A 58 1.34 -6.86 -8.48
C VAL A 58 0.22 -7.59 -7.76
N LYS A 59 -0.99 -7.53 -8.31
CA LYS A 59 -2.12 -8.22 -7.75
C LYS A 59 -1.98 -9.73 -7.94
N VAL A 60 -2.08 -10.49 -6.86
CA VAL A 60 -1.93 -11.94 -6.89
C VAL A 60 -3.22 -12.68 -6.58
N GLU A 61 -4.18 -12.03 -5.91
CA GLU A 61 -5.48 -12.62 -5.61
C GLU A 61 -6.56 -11.55 -5.63
N ASP A 62 -7.80 -11.95 -5.93
CA ASP A 62 -8.95 -11.06 -5.96
C ASP A 62 -9.81 -11.12 -4.70
N ARG A 63 -9.82 -12.24 -4.00
CA ARG A 63 -10.70 -12.42 -2.84
C ARG A 63 -10.00 -13.18 -1.73
N PRO A 64 -9.52 -12.45 -0.71
CA PRO A 64 -9.43 -10.99 -0.65
C PRO A 64 -8.39 -10.45 -1.63
N VAL A 65 -8.54 -9.20 -2.03
CA VAL A 65 -7.57 -8.60 -2.93
C VAL A 65 -6.21 -8.53 -2.23
N THR A 66 -5.21 -9.15 -2.84
CA THR A 66 -3.88 -9.26 -2.27
C THR A 66 -2.84 -8.92 -3.32
N TYR A 67 -1.82 -8.19 -2.90
CA TYR A 67 -0.73 -7.76 -3.77
C TYR A 67 0.59 -8.27 -3.24
N ARG A 68 1.59 -8.29 -4.10
CA ARG A 68 2.96 -8.52 -3.69
C ARG A 68 3.85 -7.47 -4.33
N LEU A 69 5.02 -7.27 -3.72
CA LEU A 69 6.00 -6.34 -4.27
C LEU A 69 6.46 -6.84 -5.65
N ALA A 70 6.36 -5.97 -6.63
CA ALA A 70 6.88 -6.27 -7.95
C ALA A 70 8.40 -6.22 -7.88
N ARG A 71 9.06 -7.19 -8.50
CA ARG A 71 10.51 -7.19 -8.49
C ARG A 71 11.03 -6.15 -9.46
N PRO A 72 11.99 -5.36 -9.03
CA PRO A 72 12.68 -4.45 -9.96
C PRO A 72 13.64 -5.28 -10.80
N ASP A 73 13.37 -5.36 -12.05
CA ASP A 73 14.31 -6.00 -12.96
C ASP A 73 14.40 -5.19 -14.21
#